data_64833fa3b321d92551b6884fc6443db5
#
_entry.id   64833fa3b321d92551b6884fc6443db5
#
_cell.length_a   1.000
_cell.length_b   1.000
_cell.length_c   1.000
_cell.angle_alpha   90.00
_cell.angle_beta   90.00
_cell.angle_gamma   90.00
#
_symmetry.space_group_name_H-M   'P 1'
#
loop_
_entity.id
_entity.type
_entity.pdbx_description
1 polymer ?
#
loop_
_entity_poly.entity_id
_entity_poly.type
_entity_poly.pdbx_seq_one_letter_code
_entity_poly.pdbx_strand_id
1 'polypeptide(L)'
;SNTVMGHAVVEHMKKQGVKTIGFLGYTDAYGEQWLKEITPMLDKAGIKIVATERFARTDTSVTPQALKINAANPDAVLVVASGSGAAMPQLGLAERGFKGKIYQTHAAATQDLMRVGGKTVEGTFVVSGPAVIAEQLPESHPSKKVSVDFVTKYEALMGPKSRNQFAGHAYDFQITMEKVLPVALKKAKPGTPEFRAAIRDAIEGMGRTVFSHGVMNWTKEDHWGYTLETGVMLKVVDGQFAVER
;
A
#
# COMPACT_ATOMS: atom_id res chain seq x y z
N SER A 1 6.19 -4.20 -1.32
CA SER A 1 6.98 -4.43 -0.08
C SER A 1 6.54 -3.46 1.00
N ASN A 2 6.29 -3.97 2.21
CA ASN A 2 5.94 -3.10 3.36
C ASN A 2 7.10 -2.16 3.70
N THR A 3 8.35 -2.60 3.51
CA THR A 3 9.54 -1.77 3.75
C THR A 3 9.51 -0.50 2.90
N VAL A 4 9.23 -0.63 1.59
CA VAL A 4 9.17 0.51 0.67
C VAL A 4 8.01 1.45 1.03
N MET A 5 6.84 0.89 1.31
CA MET A 5 5.66 1.66 1.71
C MET A 5 5.86 2.31 3.09
N GLY A 6 6.46 1.59 4.04
CA GLY A 6 6.80 2.12 5.36
C GLY A 6 7.78 3.29 5.30
N HIS A 7 8.77 3.22 4.41
CA HIS A 7 9.69 4.33 4.18
C HIS A 7 8.96 5.61 3.74
N ALA A 8 8.06 5.51 2.76
CA ALA A 8 7.27 6.65 2.29
C ALA A 8 6.38 7.23 3.41
N VAL A 9 5.74 6.36 4.21
CA VAL A 9 4.91 6.78 5.35
C VAL A 9 5.75 7.53 6.39
N VAL A 10 6.91 6.99 6.79
CA VAL A 10 7.75 7.60 7.83
C VAL A 10 8.33 8.93 7.37
N GLU A 11 8.80 9.02 6.12
CA GLU A 11 9.30 10.29 5.58
C GLU A 11 8.19 11.36 5.51
N HIS A 12 6.97 10.96 5.16
CA HIS A 12 5.83 11.88 5.19
C HIS A 12 5.48 12.31 6.63
N MET A 13 5.44 11.36 7.59
CA MET A 13 5.23 11.68 9.01
C MET A 13 6.24 12.70 9.54
N LYS A 14 7.53 12.58 9.17
CA LYS A 14 8.57 13.56 9.51
C LYS A 14 8.25 14.94 8.96
N LYS A 15 7.89 15.03 7.67
CA LYS A 15 7.49 16.30 7.03
C LYS A 15 6.28 16.94 7.72
N GLN A 16 5.35 16.11 8.19
CA GLN A 16 4.14 16.55 8.91
C GLN A 16 4.38 16.86 10.40
N GLY A 17 5.61 16.76 10.88
CA GLY A 17 5.98 17.06 12.26
C GLY A 17 5.51 16.04 13.30
N VAL A 18 5.11 14.84 12.88
CA VAL A 18 4.67 13.75 13.77
C VAL A 18 5.81 13.30 14.67
N LYS A 19 5.57 13.21 15.97
CA LYS A 19 6.53 12.73 16.98
C LYS A 19 6.07 11.44 17.67
N THR A 20 4.76 11.22 17.73
CA THR A 20 4.16 10.06 18.37
C THR A 20 3.10 9.44 17.48
N ILE A 21 3.05 8.11 17.45
CA ILE A 21 1.99 7.38 16.76
C ILE A 21 1.34 6.32 17.65
N GLY A 22 0.05 6.08 17.39
CA GLY A 22 -0.63 4.84 17.74
C GLY A 22 -0.57 3.88 16.55
N PHE A 23 -0.32 2.61 16.82
CA PHE A 23 -0.45 1.53 15.84
C PHE A 23 -1.77 0.80 16.10
N LEU A 24 -2.60 0.63 15.06
CA LEU A 24 -3.85 -0.11 15.14
C LEU A 24 -3.95 -1.04 13.92
N GLY A 25 -3.63 -2.31 14.11
CA GLY A 25 -3.48 -3.26 13.02
C GLY A 25 -4.15 -4.61 13.23
N TYR A 26 -4.25 -5.39 12.15
CA TYR A 26 -4.71 -6.78 12.24
C TYR A 26 -3.80 -7.64 13.12
N THR A 27 -4.41 -8.66 13.77
CA THR A 27 -3.70 -9.69 14.57
C THR A 27 -2.96 -10.72 13.72
N ASP A 28 -3.12 -10.71 12.41
CA ASP A 28 -2.55 -11.69 11.49
C ASP A 28 -1.11 -11.32 11.04
N ALA A 29 -0.54 -12.18 10.19
CA ALA A 29 0.81 -11.99 9.64
C ALA A 29 0.99 -10.63 8.93
N TYR A 30 -0.06 -10.09 8.31
CA TYR A 30 0.00 -8.78 7.65
C TYR A 30 0.22 -7.65 8.66
N GLY A 31 -0.58 -7.61 9.74
CA GLY A 31 -0.45 -6.60 10.79
C GLY A 31 0.90 -6.70 11.51
N GLU A 32 1.29 -7.91 11.91
CA GLU A 32 2.55 -8.14 12.64
C GLU A 32 3.78 -7.82 11.77
N GLN A 33 3.77 -8.16 10.49
CA GLN A 33 4.87 -7.84 9.58
C GLN A 33 5.01 -6.31 9.40
N TRP A 34 3.90 -5.59 9.25
CA TRP A 34 3.95 -4.12 9.20
C TRP A 34 4.56 -3.52 10.46
N LEU A 35 4.11 -3.96 11.64
CA LEU A 35 4.65 -3.48 12.91
C LEU A 35 6.16 -3.76 13.02
N LYS A 36 6.58 -4.98 12.70
CA LYS A 36 7.99 -5.40 12.72
C LYS A 36 8.86 -4.55 11.79
N GLU A 37 8.38 -4.26 10.57
CA GLU A 37 9.17 -3.56 9.57
C GLU A 37 9.18 -2.05 9.81
N ILE A 38 8.07 -1.43 10.27
CA ILE A 38 8.02 0.01 10.43
C ILE A 38 8.68 0.50 11.72
N THR A 39 8.69 -0.31 12.78
CA THR A 39 9.25 0.09 14.09
C THR A 39 10.69 0.62 13.99
N PRO A 40 11.67 -0.10 13.38
CA PRO A 40 13.03 0.43 13.28
C PRO A 40 13.14 1.69 12.41
N MET A 41 12.22 1.89 11.46
CA MET A 41 12.19 3.11 10.64
C MET A 41 11.69 4.32 11.47
N LEU A 42 10.67 4.11 12.29
CA LEU A 42 10.13 5.13 13.21
C LEU A 42 11.17 5.50 14.25
N ASP A 43 11.85 4.52 14.87
CA ASP A 43 12.91 4.75 15.85
C ASP A 43 14.03 5.60 15.24
N LYS A 44 14.49 5.25 14.04
CA LYS A 44 15.50 6.02 13.31
C LYS A 44 15.04 7.45 12.99
N ALA A 45 13.75 7.65 12.78
CA ALA A 45 13.14 8.95 12.50
C ALA A 45 12.85 9.76 13.78
N GLY A 46 13.06 9.20 14.98
CA GLY A 46 12.72 9.81 16.27
C GLY A 46 11.20 9.89 16.52
N ILE A 47 10.42 9.01 15.90
CA ILE A 47 8.96 8.92 16.08
C ILE A 47 8.66 7.75 17.02
N LYS A 48 7.95 7.99 18.11
CA LYS A 48 7.66 6.97 19.13
C LYS A 48 6.31 6.32 18.91
N ILE A 49 6.24 4.99 19.02
CA ILE A 49 4.96 4.27 19.13
C ILE A 49 4.52 4.33 20.58
N VAL A 50 3.46 5.08 20.89
CA VAL A 50 2.96 5.29 22.26
C VAL A 50 1.80 4.35 22.62
N ALA A 51 1.18 3.72 21.64
CA ALA A 51 0.17 2.68 21.84
C ALA A 51 0.19 1.70 20.67
N THR A 52 0.01 0.41 20.98
CA THR A 52 -0.06 -0.67 19.99
C THR A 52 -1.27 -1.53 20.28
N GLU A 53 -2.27 -1.44 19.40
CA GLU A 53 -3.52 -2.17 19.54
C GLU A 53 -3.76 -3.05 18.31
N ARG A 54 -4.47 -4.14 18.52
CA ARG A 54 -4.74 -5.14 17.48
C ARG A 54 -6.21 -5.51 17.45
N PHE A 55 -6.69 -5.92 16.26
CA PHE A 55 -8.04 -6.44 16.07
C PHE A 55 -8.04 -7.55 15.01
N ALA A 56 -9.00 -8.46 15.10
CA ALA A 56 -9.15 -9.54 14.14
C ALA A 56 -9.91 -9.07 12.90
N ARG A 57 -9.71 -9.73 11.75
CA ARG A 57 -10.50 -9.44 10.53
C ARG A 57 -12.00 -9.67 10.70
N THR A 58 -12.36 -10.53 11.65
CA THR A 58 -13.75 -10.86 12.00
C THR A 58 -14.38 -9.91 13.00
N ASP A 59 -13.60 -9.00 13.60
CA ASP A 59 -14.14 -8.04 14.55
C ASP A 59 -15.07 -7.04 13.84
N THR A 60 -16.18 -6.77 14.48
CA THR A 60 -17.18 -5.80 14.01
C THR A 60 -17.08 -4.46 14.72
N SER A 61 -16.19 -4.35 15.71
CA SER A 61 -15.93 -3.14 16.48
C SER A 61 -14.50 -3.11 16.98
N VAL A 62 -13.94 -1.92 17.08
CA VAL A 62 -12.59 -1.64 17.65
C VAL A 62 -12.70 -0.66 18.83
N THR A 63 -13.84 -0.60 19.48
CA THR A 63 -14.11 0.35 20.60
C THR A 63 -13.04 0.29 21.70
N PRO A 64 -12.66 -0.88 22.25
CA PRO A 64 -11.64 -0.93 23.29
C PRO A 64 -10.27 -0.44 22.81
N GLN A 65 -9.90 -0.80 21.58
CA GLN A 65 -8.64 -0.40 20.97
C GLN A 65 -8.59 1.12 20.72
N ALA A 66 -9.67 1.67 20.16
CA ALA A 66 -9.78 3.11 19.91
C ALA A 66 -9.71 3.94 21.20
N LEU A 67 -10.31 3.46 22.30
CA LEU A 67 -10.21 4.11 23.61
C LEU A 67 -8.77 4.16 24.12
N LYS A 68 -8.02 3.07 24.00
CA LYS A 68 -6.63 3.02 24.45
C LYS A 68 -5.70 3.90 23.60
N ILE A 69 -5.89 3.87 22.28
CA ILE A 69 -5.16 4.76 21.36
C ILE A 69 -5.45 6.23 21.73
N ASN A 70 -6.73 6.57 21.92
CA ASN A 70 -7.13 7.94 22.22
C ASN A 70 -6.59 8.41 23.59
N ALA A 71 -6.56 7.53 24.59
CA ALA A 71 -5.98 7.83 25.90
C ALA A 71 -4.46 8.10 25.82
N ALA A 72 -3.73 7.44 24.92
CA ALA A 72 -2.31 7.69 24.66
C ALA A 72 -2.07 9.01 23.90
N ASN A 73 -3.10 9.60 23.32
CA ASN A 73 -3.09 10.89 22.63
C ASN A 73 -1.91 11.07 21.64
N PRO A 74 -1.74 10.16 20.64
CA PRO A 74 -0.67 10.29 19.66
C PRO A 74 -0.95 11.41 18.66
N ASP A 75 0.11 11.96 18.03
CA ASP A 75 -0.02 12.92 16.92
C ASP A 75 -0.68 12.30 15.69
N ALA A 76 -0.46 11.00 15.49
CA ALA A 76 -1.04 10.26 14.38
C ALA A 76 -1.36 8.81 14.76
N VAL A 77 -2.25 8.18 13.99
CA VAL A 77 -2.47 6.72 14.06
C VAL A 77 -2.16 6.09 12.71
N LEU A 78 -1.36 5.02 12.74
CA LEU A 78 -1.17 4.15 11.58
C LEU A 78 -2.15 2.98 11.68
N VAL A 79 -3.10 2.95 10.76
CA VAL A 79 -4.05 1.85 10.61
C VAL A 79 -3.51 0.82 9.61
N VAL A 80 -3.37 -0.43 10.06
CA VAL A 80 -2.85 -1.54 9.25
C VAL A 80 -3.96 -2.56 9.02
N ALA A 81 -4.79 -2.27 8.04
CA ALA A 81 -5.94 -3.06 7.65
C ALA A 81 -6.15 -3.03 6.13
N SER A 82 -7.17 -3.66 5.61
CA SER A 82 -7.41 -3.76 4.17
C SER A 82 -8.89 -3.64 3.81
N GLY A 83 -9.16 -3.16 2.60
CA GLY A 83 -10.51 -3.04 2.04
C GLY A 83 -11.46 -2.28 2.96
N SER A 84 -12.70 -2.78 3.13
CA SER A 84 -13.71 -2.21 4.01
C SER A 84 -13.30 -2.20 5.49
N GLY A 85 -12.49 -3.19 5.93
CA GLY A 85 -11.96 -3.27 7.30
C GLY A 85 -11.01 -2.15 7.66
N ALA A 86 -10.45 -1.42 6.69
CA ALA A 86 -9.57 -0.29 6.94
C ALA A 86 -10.31 0.96 7.45
N ALA A 87 -11.59 1.11 7.12
CA ALA A 87 -12.40 2.24 7.58
C ALA A 87 -12.84 2.11 9.05
N MET A 88 -13.09 0.88 9.53
CA MET A 88 -13.62 0.62 10.87
C MET A 88 -12.77 1.22 12.01
N PRO A 89 -11.42 1.07 12.03
CA PRO A 89 -10.59 1.71 13.05
C PRO A 89 -10.71 3.22 13.05
N GLN A 90 -10.75 3.83 11.88
CA GLN A 90 -10.86 5.29 11.76
C GLN A 90 -12.22 5.81 12.21
N LEU A 91 -13.32 5.12 11.87
CA LEU A 91 -14.65 5.42 12.40
C LEU A 91 -14.66 5.35 13.93
N GLY A 92 -14.13 4.26 14.50
CA GLY A 92 -14.05 4.09 15.94
C GLY A 92 -13.22 5.16 16.67
N LEU A 93 -12.13 5.63 16.07
CA LEU A 93 -11.32 6.74 16.59
C LEU A 93 -12.08 8.08 16.52
N ALA A 94 -12.72 8.36 15.38
CA ALA A 94 -13.46 9.60 15.16
C ALA A 94 -14.66 9.73 16.10
N GLU A 95 -15.43 8.66 16.33
CA GLU A 95 -16.54 8.60 17.30
C GLU A 95 -16.09 8.95 18.72
N ARG A 96 -14.83 8.75 19.04
CA ARG A 96 -14.23 9.06 20.36
C ARG A 96 -13.44 10.35 20.38
N GLY A 97 -13.60 11.16 19.33
CA GLY A 97 -13.07 12.50 19.27
C GLY A 97 -11.57 12.59 18.95
N PHE A 98 -10.95 11.54 18.42
CA PHE A 98 -9.57 11.61 17.96
C PHE A 98 -9.40 12.70 16.91
N LYS A 99 -8.40 13.57 17.07
CA LYS A 99 -8.13 14.73 16.20
C LYS A 99 -6.78 14.67 15.51
N GLY A 100 -5.96 13.65 15.82
CA GLY A 100 -4.65 13.45 15.18
C GLY A 100 -4.78 13.03 13.71
N LYS A 101 -3.64 12.95 13.04
CA LYS A 101 -3.58 12.50 11.65
C LYS A 101 -3.83 11.00 11.56
N ILE A 102 -4.48 10.56 10.50
CA ILE A 102 -4.66 9.13 10.19
C ILE A 102 -3.83 8.76 8.97
N TYR A 103 -3.05 7.70 9.12
CA TYR A 103 -2.31 7.05 8.07
C TYR A 103 -2.87 5.65 7.84
N GLN A 104 -3.04 5.30 6.58
CA GLN A 104 -3.48 3.98 6.14
C GLN A 104 -2.39 3.33 5.29
N THR A 105 -2.30 2.01 5.35
CA THR A 105 -1.39 1.25 4.49
C THR A 105 -1.93 1.14 3.06
N HIS A 106 -1.08 0.68 2.16
CA HIS A 106 -1.43 0.47 0.74
C HIS A 106 -2.65 -0.45 0.54
N ALA A 107 -2.92 -1.38 1.47
CA ALA A 107 -4.08 -2.27 1.36
C ALA A 107 -5.44 -1.55 1.58
N ALA A 108 -5.40 -0.30 2.03
CA ALA A 108 -6.58 0.56 2.12
C ALA A 108 -6.81 1.41 0.85
N ALA A 109 -5.89 1.37 -0.13
CA ALA A 109 -6.00 2.14 -1.37
C ALA A 109 -7.03 1.54 -2.35
N THR A 110 -8.28 1.46 -1.90
CA THR A 110 -9.45 0.96 -2.62
C THR A 110 -10.64 1.89 -2.40
N GLN A 111 -11.63 1.85 -3.29
CA GLN A 111 -12.86 2.63 -3.14
C GLN A 111 -13.66 2.27 -1.87
N ASP A 112 -13.45 1.08 -1.32
CA ASP A 112 -14.11 0.64 -0.09
C ASP A 112 -13.78 1.53 1.11
N LEU A 113 -12.58 2.10 1.18
CA LEU A 113 -12.22 3.04 2.23
C LEU A 113 -13.20 4.22 2.26
N MET A 114 -13.47 4.86 1.12
CA MET A 114 -14.39 5.98 1.01
C MET A 114 -15.85 5.55 1.15
N ARG A 115 -16.22 4.43 0.52
CA ARG A 115 -17.60 3.91 0.56
C ARG A 115 -18.05 3.60 1.98
N VAL A 116 -17.19 3.00 2.80
CA VAL A 116 -17.50 2.62 4.19
C VAL A 116 -17.22 3.78 5.16
N GLY A 117 -16.12 4.48 4.97
CA GLY A 117 -15.68 5.54 5.88
C GLY A 117 -16.42 6.88 5.68
N GLY A 118 -17.00 7.10 4.48
CA GLY A 118 -17.72 8.32 4.16
C GLY A 118 -16.89 9.58 4.42
N LYS A 119 -17.51 10.59 5.01
CA LYS A 119 -16.84 11.86 5.36
C LYS A 119 -15.76 11.71 6.44
N THR A 120 -15.80 10.63 7.22
CA THR A 120 -14.85 10.42 8.32
C THR A 120 -13.43 10.14 7.81
N VAL A 121 -13.29 9.62 6.59
CA VAL A 121 -11.98 9.35 6.00
C VAL A 121 -11.43 10.52 5.19
N GLU A 122 -12.13 11.63 5.13
CA GLU A 122 -11.61 12.85 4.48
C GLU A 122 -10.33 13.34 5.17
N GLY A 123 -9.33 13.72 4.40
CA GLY A 123 -8.03 14.13 4.91
C GLY A 123 -7.08 13.00 5.31
N THR A 124 -7.50 11.74 5.22
CA THR A 124 -6.67 10.57 5.52
C THR A 124 -5.49 10.43 4.56
N PHE A 125 -4.32 10.16 5.09
CA PHE A 125 -3.15 9.82 4.29
C PHE A 125 -3.10 8.31 4.01
N VAL A 126 -2.83 7.96 2.76
CA VAL A 126 -2.75 6.55 2.34
C VAL A 126 -1.48 6.38 1.49
N VAL A 127 -0.62 5.44 1.85
CA VAL A 127 0.49 5.09 0.97
C VAL A 127 0.00 4.13 -0.11
N SER A 128 0.46 4.31 -1.35
CA SER A 128 0.12 3.40 -2.45
C SER A 128 1.21 3.37 -3.52
N GLY A 129 1.05 2.52 -4.50
CA GLY A 129 1.76 2.63 -5.76
C GLY A 129 1.09 3.64 -6.71
N PRO A 130 1.77 4.06 -7.78
CA PRO A 130 1.31 5.11 -8.68
C PRO A 130 0.05 4.76 -9.49
N ALA A 131 -0.28 3.48 -9.67
CA ALA A 131 -1.42 3.06 -10.49
C ALA A 131 -2.77 3.64 -10.05
N VAL A 132 -2.96 3.86 -8.74
CA VAL A 132 -4.24 4.35 -8.19
C VAL A 132 -4.51 5.80 -8.60
N ILE A 133 -3.46 6.59 -8.86
CA ILE A 133 -3.53 8.01 -9.24
C ILE A 133 -2.88 8.28 -10.59
N ALA A 134 -2.98 7.35 -11.52
CA ALA A 134 -2.27 7.32 -12.79
C ALA A 134 -2.30 8.66 -13.55
N GLU A 135 -3.47 9.31 -13.67
CA GLU A 135 -3.64 10.56 -14.42
C GLU A 135 -3.01 11.76 -13.72
N GLN A 136 -2.84 11.70 -12.39
CA GLN A 136 -2.26 12.77 -11.57
C GLN A 136 -0.72 12.73 -11.54
N LEU A 137 -0.11 11.64 -12.03
CA LEU A 137 1.34 11.53 -12.12
C LEU A 137 1.89 12.58 -13.11
N PRO A 138 3.06 13.18 -12.83
CA PRO A 138 3.73 14.04 -13.80
C PRO A 138 4.12 13.26 -15.05
N GLU A 139 4.19 13.91 -16.20
CA GLU A 139 4.55 13.25 -17.47
C GLU A 139 5.94 12.60 -17.44
N SER A 140 6.83 13.13 -16.61
CA SER A 140 8.18 12.57 -16.39
C SER A 140 8.19 11.30 -15.54
N HIS A 141 7.07 10.93 -14.89
CA HIS A 141 7.03 9.76 -14.02
C HIS A 141 7.14 8.46 -14.85
N PRO A 142 8.09 7.57 -14.55
CA PRO A 142 8.33 6.38 -15.38
C PRO A 142 7.10 5.50 -15.57
N SER A 143 6.29 5.34 -14.53
CA SER A 143 5.08 4.51 -14.57
C SER A 143 3.85 5.19 -15.18
N LYS A 144 3.89 6.49 -15.51
CA LYS A 144 2.73 7.26 -16.01
C LYS A 144 1.98 6.52 -17.12
N LYS A 145 2.71 6.19 -18.19
CA LYS A 145 2.12 5.55 -19.37
C LYS A 145 1.51 4.18 -19.05
N VAL A 146 2.24 3.34 -18.31
CA VAL A 146 1.79 1.98 -17.96
C VAL A 146 0.61 2.03 -17.00
N SER A 147 0.62 2.95 -16.04
CA SER A 147 -0.48 3.15 -15.09
C SER A 147 -1.76 3.64 -15.77
N VAL A 148 -1.64 4.59 -16.71
CA VAL A 148 -2.80 5.07 -17.49
C VAL A 148 -3.36 3.97 -18.39
N ASP A 149 -2.50 3.18 -19.03
CA ASP A 149 -2.94 2.04 -19.86
C ASP A 149 -3.68 0.99 -19.00
N PHE A 150 -3.16 0.65 -17.84
CA PHE A 150 -3.84 -0.21 -16.86
C PHE A 150 -5.23 0.33 -16.53
N VAL A 151 -5.29 1.58 -16.08
CA VAL A 151 -6.55 2.20 -15.64
C VAL A 151 -7.59 2.22 -16.76
N THR A 152 -7.17 2.63 -17.96
CA THR A 152 -8.05 2.69 -19.13
C THR A 152 -8.65 1.32 -19.46
N LYS A 153 -7.83 0.28 -19.50
CA LYS A 153 -8.27 -1.09 -19.80
C LYS A 153 -9.13 -1.67 -18.68
N TYR A 154 -8.70 -1.50 -17.44
CA TYR A 154 -9.40 -2.07 -16.29
C TYR A 154 -10.77 -1.43 -16.08
N GLU A 155 -10.85 -0.11 -16.10
CA GLU A 155 -12.13 0.60 -15.91
C GLU A 155 -13.10 0.47 -17.10
N ALA A 156 -12.60 0.21 -18.30
CA ALA A 156 -13.45 -0.16 -19.43
C ALA A 156 -14.18 -1.48 -19.20
N LEU A 157 -13.57 -2.42 -18.46
CA LEU A 157 -14.15 -3.73 -18.15
C LEU A 157 -14.99 -3.72 -16.87
N MET A 158 -14.49 -3.06 -15.82
CA MET A 158 -15.01 -3.16 -14.45
C MET A 158 -15.85 -1.96 -14.02
N GLY A 159 -15.95 -0.95 -14.89
CA GLY A 159 -16.66 0.29 -14.62
C GLY A 159 -15.78 1.41 -14.08
N PRO A 160 -16.26 2.67 -14.17
CA PRO A 160 -15.51 3.84 -13.73
C PRO A 160 -15.15 3.78 -12.23
N LYS A 161 -13.96 4.25 -11.89
CA LYS A 161 -13.43 4.30 -10.51
C LYS A 161 -13.26 2.94 -9.83
N SER A 162 -13.31 1.83 -10.57
CA SER A 162 -13.09 0.47 -10.03
C SER A 162 -11.61 0.17 -9.76
N ARG A 163 -10.70 1.02 -10.25
CA ARG A 163 -9.26 0.86 -10.06
C ARG A 163 -8.88 0.67 -8.59
N ASN A 164 -7.95 -0.18 -8.34
CA ASN A 164 -7.35 -0.39 -7.03
C ASN A 164 -5.95 -1.00 -7.20
N GLN A 165 -5.15 -0.97 -6.13
CA GLN A 165 -3.79 -1.47 -6.22
C GLN A 165 -3.69 -2.97 -6.53
N PHE A 166 -4.65 -3.79 -6.07
CA PHE A 166 -4.60 -5.24 -6.29
C PHE A 166 -4.79 -5.60 -7.77
N ALA A 167 -5.72 -4.90 -8.44
CA ALA A 167 -5.90 -5.05 -9.88
C ALA A 167 -4.66 -4.62 -10.67
N GLY A 168 -3.99 -3.54 -10.24
CA GLY A 168 -2.72 -3.12 -10.83
C GLY A 168 -1.63 -4.16 -10.66
N HIS A 169 -1.52 -4.83 -9.49
CA HIS A 169 -0.57 -5.93 -9.32
C HIS A 169 -0.86 -7.12 -10.23
N ALA A 170 -2.13 -7.44 -10.48
CA ALA A 170 -2.50 -8.48 -11.45
C ALA A 170 -2.10 -8.08 -12.89
N TYR A 171 -2.26 -6.80 -13.24
CA TYR A 171 -1.80 -6.27 -14.51
C TYR A 171 -0.27 -6.32 -14.65
N ASP A 172 0.46 -5.98 -13.60
CA ASP A 172 1.92 -6.06 -13.57
C ASP A 172 2.42 -7.51 -13.67
N PHE A 173 1.68 -8.47 -13.10
CA PHE A 173 1.94 -9.90 -13.30
C PHE A 173 1.79 -10.30 -14.78
N GLN A 174 0.76 -9.82 -15.48
CA GLN A 174 0.62 -10.06 -16.93
C GLN A 174 1.84 -9.55 -17.68
N ILE A 175 2.26 -8.31 -17.46
CA ILE A 175 3.46 -7.72 -18.09
C ILE A 175 4.70 -8.58 -17.82
N THR A 176 4.83 -9.07 -16.57
CA THR A 176 5.93 -9.95 -16.18
C THR A 176 5.89 -11.23 -17.01
N MET A 177 4.73 -11.90 -17.09
CA MET A 177 4.59 -13.15 -17.83
C MET A 177 4.83 -12.99 -19.33
N GLU A 178 4.38 -11.90 -19.94
CA GLU A 178 4.64 -11.58 -21.35
C GLU A 178 6.14 -11.49 -21.67
N LYS A 179 6.94 -11.02 -20.71
CA LYS A 179 8.41 -10.92 -20.86
C LYS A 179 9.14 -12.24 -20.59
N VAL A 180 8.74 -12.98 -19.55
CA VAL A 180 9.54 -14.12 -19.07
C VAL A 180 9.13 -15.44 -19.69
N LEU A 181 7.86 -15.64 -20.08
CA LEU A 181 7.42 -16.90 -20.68
C LEU A 181 8.15 -17.24 -21.97
N PRO A 182 8.35 -16.31 -22.93
CA PRO A 182 9.12 -16.61 -24.14
C PRO A 182 10.57 -17.05 -23.86
N VAL A 183 11.17 -16.53 -22.78
CA VAL A 183 12.52 -16.91 -22.35
C VAL A 183 12.53 -18.32 -21.75
N ALA A 184 11.58 -18.59 -20.84
CA ALA A 184 11.48 -19.88 -20.16
C ALA A 184 11.13 -21.03 -21.11
N LEU A 185 10.23 -20.80 -22.08
CA LEU A 185 9.81 -21.77 -23.09
C LEU A 185 10.97 -22.24 -24.01
N LYS A 186 11.99 -21.41 -24.18
CA LYS A 186 13.22 -21.80 -24.92
C LYS A 186 14.12 -22.74 -24.11
N LYS A 187 13.96 -22.77 -22.77
CA LYS A 187 14.84 -23.52 -21.86
C LYS A 187 14.25 -24.85 -21.41
N ALA A 188 12.92 -24.92 -21.21
CA ALA A 188 12.28 -26.11 -20.67
C ALA A 188 10.80 -26.21 -21.06
N LYS A 189 10.20 -27.38 -20.89
CA LYS A 189 8.79 -27.64 -21.17
C LYS A 189 7.90 -27.22 -19.99
N PRO A 190 6.73 -26.59 -20.23
CA PRO A 190 5.74 -26.30 -19.21
C PRO A 190 5.39 -27.53 -18.35
N GLY A 191 5.10 -27.29 -17.07
CA GLY A 191 4.71 -28.33 -16.12
C GLY A 191 5.89 -29.03 -15.42
N THR A 192 7.14 -28.79 -15.85
CA THR A 192 8.34 -29.41 -15.26
C THR A 192 8.98 -28.51 -14.18
N PRO A 193 9.77 -29.09 -13.24
CA PRO A 193 10.57 -28.30 -12.29
C PRO A 193 11.55 -27.33 -12.99
N GLU A 194 12.16 -27.79 -14.10
CA GLU A 194 13.10 -27.01 -14.91
C GLU A 194 12.42 -25.77 -15.52
N PHE A 195 11.16 -25.89 -15.92
CA PHE A 195 10.40 -24.76 -16.44
C PHE A 195 10.11 -23.72 -15.34
N ARG A 196 9.76 -24.17 -14.13
CA ARG A 196 9.59 -23.25 -12.99
C ARG A 196 10.88 -22.54 -12.62
N ALA A 197 12.01 -23.24 -12.64
CA ALA A 197 13.33 -22.65 -12.46
C ALA A 197 13.65 -21.63 -13.56
N ALA A 198 13.36 -21.97 -14.82
CA ALA A 198 13.57 -21.06 -15.94
C ALA A 198 12.73 -19.78 -15.88
N ILE A 199 11.50 -19.86 -15.35
CA ILE A 199 10.64 -18.66 -15.08
C ILE A 199 11.30 -17.80 -14.00
N ARG A 200 11.69 -18.38 -12.85
CA ARG A 200 12.37 -17.66 -11.78
C ARG A 200 13.62 -16.95 -12.30
N ASP A 201 14.48 -17.68 -12.97
CA ASP A 201 15.75 -17.14 -13.49
C ASP A 201 15.50 -16.02 -14.54
N ALA A 202 14.41 -16.13 -15.31
CA ALA A 202 14.03 -15.09 -16.26
C ALA A 202 13.49 -13.83 -15.54
N ILE A 203 12.76 -13.96 -14.42
CA ILE A 203 12.32 -12.84 -13.60
C ILE A 203 13.54 -12.15 -12.97
N GLU A 204 14.45 -12.90 -12.34
CA GLU A 204 15.67 -12.38 -11.72
C GLU A 204 16.59 -11.69 -12.75
N GLY A 205 16.60 -12.18 -13.99
CA GLY A 205 17.39 -11.61 -15.08
C GLY A 205 16.71 -10.49 -15.87
N MET A 206 15.50 -10.09 -15.51
CA MET A 206 14.72 -9.11 -16.29
C MET A 206 15.26 -7.68 -16.15
N GLY A 207 15.98 -7.38 -15.06
CA GLY A 207 16.49 -6.05 -14.77
C GLY A 207 15.41 -5.03 -14.42
N ARG A 208 15.79 -3.76 -14.35
CA ARG A 208 14.83 -2.68 -14.07
C ARG A 208 13.72 -2.65 -15.13
N THR A 209 12.51 -2.86 -14.67
CA THR A 209 11.32 -2.88 -15.54
C THR A 209 10.26 -1.97 -14.97
N VAL A 210 9.63 -1.20 -15.85
CA VAL A 210 8.55 -0.26 -15.49
C VAL A 210 7.22 -0.99 -15.50
N PHE A 211 6.47 -0.83 -14.42
CA PHE A 211 5.16 -1.40 -14.18
C PHE A 211 4.14 -0.33 -13.78
N SER A 212 2.88 -0.70 -13.67
CA SER A 212 1.83 0.21 -13.22
C SER A 212 2.03 0.67 -11.77
N HIS A 213 2.66 -0.20 -10.93
CA HIS A 213 2.93 0.07 -9.52
C HIS A 213 4.34 0.58 -9.23
N GLY A 214 5.09 0.98 -10.22
CA GLY A 214 6.42 1.53 -10.05
C GLY A 214 7.47 0.84 -10.92
N VAL A 215 8.72 1.04 -10.56
CA VAL A 215 9.86 0.38 -11.20
C VAL A 215 10.33 -0.76 -10.31
N MET A 216 10.46 -1.95 -10.88
CA MET A 216 10.89 -3.14 -10.16
C MET A 216 12.19 -3.67 -10.75
N ASN A 217 12.99 -4.31 -9.90
CA ASN A 217 14.24 -4.97 -10.27
C ASN A 217 14.45 -6.18 -9.36
N TRP A 218 13.97 -7.34 -9.80
CA TRP A 218 14.16 -8.57 -9.04
C TRP A 218 15.58 -9.10 -9.23
N THR A 219 16.18 -9.57 -8.14
CA THR A 219 17.48 -10.23 -8.11
C THR A 219 17.38 -11.52 -7.30
N LYS A 220 18.46 -12.31 -7.26
CA LYS A 220 18.53 -13.51 -6.41
C LYS A 220 18.44 -13.19 -4.92
N GLU A 221 18.90 -12.00 -4.54
CA GLU A 221 18.95 -11.53 -3.16
C GLU A 221 17.67 -10.78 -2.75
N ASP A 222 16.97 -10.19 -3.72
CA ASP A 222 15.73 -9.43 -3.49
C ASP A 222 14.62 -9.86 -4.47
N HIS A 223 13.74 -10.72 -3.97
CA HIS A 223 12.53 -11.15 -4.68
C HIS A 223 11.33 -10.22 -4.47
N TRP A 224 11.43 -9.17 -3.66
CA TRP A 224 10.42 -8.11 -3.60
C TRP A 224 10.53 -7.17 -4.79
N GLY A 225 11.74 -6.84 -5.19
CA GLY A 225 12.08 -6.09 -6.38
C GLY A 225 11.66 -4.62 -6.41
N TYR A 226 10.91 -4.13 -5.43
CA TYR A 226 10.43 -2.74 -5.42
C TYR A 226 11.55 -1.75 -5.12
N THR A 227 11.62 -0.68 -5.91
CA THR A 227 12.46 0.48 -5.60
C THR A 227 11.75 1.44 -4.65
N LEU A 228 12.50 2.25 -3.90
CA LEU A 228 11.94 3.23 -2.96
C LEU A 228 11.04 4.29 -3.65
N GLU A 229 11.25 4.53 -4.94
CA GLU A 229 10.47 5.46 -5.77
C GLU A 229 9.01 5.01 -5.96
N THR A 230 8.70 3.74 -5.65
CA THR A 230 7.36 3.16 -5.84
C THR A 230 6.33 3.70 -4.86
N GLY A 231 6.75 4.07 -3.64
CA GLY A 231 5.84 4.52 -2.60
C GLY A 231 5.38 5.96 -2.82
N VAL A 232 4.11 6.15 -3.13
CA VAL A 232 3.46 7.46 -3.30
C VAL A 232 2.52 7.72 -2.13
N MET A 233 2.62 8.89 -1.51
CA MET A 233 1.65 9.32 -0.51
C MET A 233 0.44 9.94 -1.18
N LEU A 234 -0.72 9.47 -0.78
CA LEU A 234 -2.02 9.95 -1.20
C LEU A 234 -2.74 10.58 -0.02
N LYS A 235 -3.71 11.45 -0.33
CA LYS A 235 -4.67 11.98 0.62
C LYS A 235 -6.08 11.78 0.09
N VAL A 236 -7.02 11.49 0.95
CA VAL A 236 -8.44 11.49 0.59
C VAL A 236 -8.91 12.94 0.53
N VAL A 237 -9.37 13.38 -0.64
CA VAL A 237 -9.89 14.72 -0.90
C VAL A 237 -11.18 14.57 -1.72
N ASP A 238 -12.29 15.12 -1.21
CA ASP A 238 -13.62 15.03 -1.84
C ASP A 238 -14.02 13.58 -2.18
N GLY A 239 -13.69 12.64 -1.26
CA GLY A 239 -13.99 11.22 -1.40
C GLY A 239 -13.21 10.51 -2.51
N GLN A 240 -12.06 11.05 -2.92
CA GLN A 240 -11.17 10.46 -3.92
C GLN A 240 -9.72 10.50 -3.45
N PHE A 241 -8.86 9.64 -4.02
CA PHE A 241 -7.43 9.74 -3.80
C PHE A 241 -6.82 10.86 -4.64
N ALA A 242 -6.08 11.73 -3.98
CA ALA A 242 -5.24 12.75 -4.60
C ALA A 242 -3.78 12.55 -4.21
N VAL A 243 -2.84 12.94 -5.07
CA VAL A 243 -1.41 12.94 -4.73
C VAL A 243 -1.19 13.94 -3.60
N GLU A 244 -0.60 13.49 -2.49
CA GLU A 244 -0.11 14.38 -1.42
C GLU A 244 1.24 14.97 -1.83
N ARG A 245 1.39 16.29 -1.74
CA ARG A 245 2.55 17.06 -2.22
C ARG A 245 3.43 17.55 -1.07
#